data_6098c015c1e1be9db679d667c81ff9bc
#
_entry.id   6098c015c1e1be9db679d667c81ff9bc
#
_cell.length_a   1.000
_cell.length_b   1.000
_cell.length_c   1.000
_cell.angle_alpha   90.00
_cell.angle_beta   90.00
_cell.angle_gamma   90.00
#
_symmetry.space_group_name_H-M   'P 1'
#
loop_
_entity.id
_entity.type
_entity.pdbx_description
1 polymer ?
#
loop_
_entity_poly.entity_id
_entity_poly.type
_entity_poly.pdbx_seq_one_letter_code
_entity_poly.pdbx_strand_id
1 'polypeptide(L)'
;MAKKRVTLPKDFDELLKVGDIEALKAVYDKCELTAYDGKFGLHTALHYKGVPDELVIWLVKQGLDVNIPDYYGGTPLYSQATFGMDTVKLLYELGGDIQKPDRYGNTPLHMAAEYFRPNTVHFLIEKGADVNAKNDMGRTPLASVLMVCRGIYIAQTAEIATMLLDAGAKKTPAMKEKVENIGKDFEFHREGINPDYLEAADQGLEKLYA
;
A
#
# COMPACT_ATOMS: atom_id res chain seq x y z
N MET A 1 39.37 6.53 1.02
CA MET A 1 38.25 5.63 1.40
C MET A 1 37.78 4.91 0.19
N ALA A 2 37.43 3.61 0.28
CA ALA A 2 36.84 2.87 -0.85
C ALA A 2 35.46 3.48 -1.19
N LYS A 3 35.14 3.56 -2.50
CA LYS A 3 33.83 4.05 -2.95
C LYS A 3 32.73 3.08 -2.50
N LYS A 4 31.72 3.57 -1.79
CA LYS A 4 30.57 2.76 -1.37
C LYS A 4 29.74 2.30 -2.60
N ARG A 5 29.09 1.16 -2.46
CA ARG A 5 28.19 0.62 -3.51
C ARG A 5 26.87 1.39 -3.51
N VAL A 6 26.33 1.60 -4.70
CA VAL A 6 24.98 2.18 -4.90
C VAL A 6 23.89 1.12 -4.90
N THR A 7 24.26 -0.18 -4.83
CA THR A 7 23.30 -1.30 -4.82
C THR A 7 23.42 -2.09 -3.52
N LEU A 8 22.26 -2.52 -3.02
CA LEU A 8 22.14 -3.47 -1.93
C LEU A 8 22.75 -4.84 -2.34
N PRO A 9 23.21 -5.67 -1.38
CA PRO A 9 23.63 -7.02 -1.68
C PRO A 9 22.47 -7.85 -2.26
N LYS A 10 22.80 -8.84 -3.08
CA LYS A 10 21.79 -9.69 -3.75
C LYS A 10 20.94 -10.51 -2.79
N ASP A 11 21.48 -10.82 -1.63
CA ASP A 11 20.87 -11.58 -0.52
C ASP A 11 20.21 -10.66 0.53
N PHE A 12 19.97 -9.40 0.21
CA PHE A 12 19.37 -8.45 1.16
C PHE A 12 17.99 -8.91 1.64
N ASP A 13 17.18 -9.52 0.76
CA ASP A 13 15.89 -10.11 1.12
C ASP A 13 16.04 -11.23 2.18
N GLU A 14 17.10 -12.02 2.10
CA GLU A 14 17.37 -13.08 3.08
C GLU A 14 17.86 -12.48 4.42
N LEU A 15 18.69 -11.44 4.36
CA LEU A 15 19.11 -10.72 5.57
C LEU A 15 17.92 -10.09 6.30
N LEU A 16 16.95 -9.54 5.57
CA LEU A 16 15.71 -9.02 6.16
C LEU A 16 14.90 -10.14 6.86
N LYS A 17 14.81 -11.33 6.26
CA LYS A 17 14.08 -12.46 6.85
C LYS A 17 14.76 -12.97 8.14
N VAL A 18 16.08 -12.95 8.20
CA VAL A 18 16.84 -13.31 9.41
C VAL A 18 16.60 -12.27 10.52
N GLY A 19 16.46 -10.99 10.16
CA GLY A 19 16.13 -9.92 11.10
C GLY A 19 17.27 -9.52 12.03
N ASP A 20 18.52 -9.90 11.73
CA ASP A 20 19.69 -9.46 12.49
C ASP A 20 19.98 -7.99 12.16
N ILE A 21 19.64 -7.12 13.10
CA ILE A 21 19.75 -5.67 12.93
C ILE A 21 21.19 -5.22 12.75
N GLU A 22 22.14 -5.81 13.45
CA GLU A 22 23.57 -5.42 13.33
C GLU A 22 24.12 -5.86 11.97
N ALA A 23 23.74 -7.04 11.47
CA ALA A 23 24.10 -7.48 10.13
C ALA A 23 23.50 -6.58 9.05
N LEU A 24 22.23 -6.15 9.21
CA LEU A 24 21.55 -5.22 8.31
C LEU A 24 22.21 -3.83 8.31
N LYS A 25 22.59 -3.28 9.47
CA LYS A 25 23.32 -2.02 9.58
C LYS A 25 24.71 -2.12 8.94
N ALA A 26 25.42 -3.24 9.14
CA ALA A 26 26.76 -3.47 8.58
C ALA A 26 26.78 -3.48 7.02
N VAL A 27 25.64 -3.72 6.37
CA VAL A 27 25.52 -3.56 4.91
C VAL A 27 25.93 -2.15 4.49
N TYR A 28 25.56 -1.14 5.26
CA TYR A 28 25.81 0.27 4.97
C TYR A 28 27.23 0.75 5.26
N ASP A 29 28.08 -0.10 5.84
CA ASP A 29 29.52 0.14 5.86
C ASP A 29 30.11 0.13 4.44
N LYS A 30 29.52 -0.73 3.56
CA LYS A 30 29.95 -0.95 2.18
C LYS A 30 29.00 -0.33 1.15
N CYS A 31 27.77 -0.01 1.53
CA CYS A 31 26.74 0.56 0.65
C CYS A 31 26.43 2.01 1.04
N GLU A 32 25.96 2.81 0.08
CA GLU A 32 25.38 4.12 0.35
C GLU A 32 24.03 3.95 1.09
N LEU A 33 23.59 4.96 1.84
CA LEU A 33 22.27 4.93 2.49
C LEU A 33 21.13 4.81 1.48
N THR A 34 21.31 5.42 0.30
CA THR A 34 20.38 5.38 -0.83
C THR A 34 20.54 4.14 -1.70
N ALA A 35 21.36 3.15 -1.28
CA ALA A 35 21.53 1.92 -2.05
C ALA A 35 20.20 1.22 -2.32
N TYR A 36 20.02 0.77 -3.56
CA TYR A 36 18.80 0.14 -4.04
C TYR A 36 19.04 -1.31 -4.51
N ASP A 37 17.97 -2.04 -4.73
CA ASP A 37 17.98 -3.48 -5.01
C ASP A 37 18.57 -3.90 -6.36
N GLY A 38 19.02 -2.99 -7.18
CA GLY A 38 19.54 -3.30 -8.53
C GLY A 38 18.53 -3.92 -9.49
N LYS A 39 17.25 -4.00 -9.08
CA LYS A 39 16.12 -4.44 -9.90
C LYS A 39 15.44 -3.22 -10.53
N PHE A 40 14.42 -3.46 -11.36
CA PHE A 40 13.72 -2.39 -12.10
C PHE A 40 13.06 -1.33 -11.20
N GLY A 41 12.75 -1.65 -9.94
CA GLY A 41 12.07 -0.72 -9.02
C GLY A 41 12.98 0.31 -8.35
N LEU A 42 14.29 0.11 -8.29
CA LEU A 42 15.24 0.93 -7.52
C LEU A 42 14.82 1.13 -6.06
N HIS A 43 14.35 0.05 -5.43
CA HIS A 43 13.85 0.09 -4.06
C HIS A 43 15.01 0.18 -3.06
N THR A 44 14.99 1.19 -2.22
CA THR A 44 15.85 1.22 -1.01
C THR A 44 15.29 0.30 0.07
N ALA A 45 16.04 0.06 1.14
CA ALA A 45 15.58 -0.79 2.24
C ALA A 45 14.21 -0.38 2.81
N LEU A 46 13.85 0.92 2.79
CA LEU A 46 12.57 1.41 3.31
C LEU A 46 11.35 0.93 2.50
N HIS A 47 11.53 0.51 1.24
CA HIS A 47 10.46 0.02 0.38
C HIS A 47 10.15 -1.47 0.59
N TYR A 48 11.02 -2.20 1.27
CA TYR A 48 10.88 -3.66 1.41
C TYR A 48 9.81 -4.06 2.42
N LYS A 49 9.02 -5.06 2.06
CA LYS A 49 8.11 -5.71 2.99
C LYS A 49 8.89 -6.31 4.17
N GLY A 50 8.43 -6.03 5.38
CA GLY A 50 9.02 -6.62 6.59
C GLY A 50 10.36 -6.00 6.97
N VAL A 51 10.70 -4.80 6.46
CA VAL A 51 11.84 -4.05 6.96
C VAL A 51 11.65 -3.80 8.46
N PRO A 52 12.64 -4.14 9.31
CA PRO A 52 12.52 -3.92 10.76
C PRO A 52 12.45 -2.44 11.12
N ASP A 53 11.55 -2.08 12.03
CA ASP A 53 11.35 -0.70 12.48
C ASP A 53 12.67 -0.06 12.98
N GLU A 54 13.49 -0.83 13.69
CA GLU A 54 14.79 -0.35 14.16
C GLU A 54 15.72 0.04 13.01
N LEU A 55 15.71 -0.71 11.90
CA LEU A 55 16.49 -0.37 10.72
C LEU A 55 15.93 0.89 10.05
N VAL A 56 14.61 1.02 9.93
CA VAL A 56 13.94 2.23 9.39
C VAL A 56 14.37 3.47 10.19
N ILE A 57 14.23 3.42 11.51
CA ILE A 57 14.61 4.52 12.42
C ILE A 57 16.11 4.85 12.27
N TRP A 58 16.95 3.83 12.22
CA TRP A 58 18.40 4.02 12.10
C TRP A 58 18.76 4.69 10.77
N LEU A 59 18.21 4.20 9.64
CA LEU A 59 18.49 4.77 8.30
C LEU A 59 18.08 6.24 8.22
N VAL A 60 16.88 6.57 8.71
CA VAL A 60 16.40 7.96 8.71
C VAL A 60 17.27 8.84 9.61
N LYS A 61 17.70 8.35 10.78
CA LYS A 61 18.66 9.05 11.65
C LYS A 61 20.03 9.26 11.01
N GLN A 62 20.47 8.35 10.11
CA GLN A 62 21.68 8.53 9.33
C GLN A 62 21.53 9.54 8.18
N GLY A 63 20.33 10.06 7.94
CA GLY A 63 20.03 11.06 6.91
C GLY A 63 19.42 10.51 5.63
N LEU A 64 18.96 9.25 5.61
CA LEU A 64 18.17 8.78 4.48
C LEU A 64 16.83 9.52 4.44
N ASP A 65 16.49 10.10 3.29
CA ASP A 65 15.19 10.75 3.10
C ASP A 65 14.06 9.72 3.22
N VAL A 66 13.18 9.91 4.22
CA VAL A 66 11.99 9.07 4.44
C VAL A 66 11.05 9.07 3.24
N ASN A 67 11.12 10.09 2.38
CA ASN A 67 10.31 10.26 1.17
C ASN A 67 11.09 9.96 -0.11
N ILE A 68 12.23 9.26 -0.02
CA ILE A 68 13.03 8.87 -1.19
C ILE A 68 12.18 8.08 -2.17
N PRO A 69 12.03 8.52 -3.44
CA PRO A 69 11.18 7.81 -4.38
C PRO A 69 11.92 6.60 -4.97
N ASP A 70 11.17 5.57 -5.31
CA ASP A 70 11.61 4.49 -6.20
C ASP A 70 11.61 4.94 -7.68
N TYR A 71 11.89 4.00 -8.59
CA TYR A 71 11.88 4.28 -10.03
C TYR A 71 10.53 4.79 -10.54
N TYR A 72 9.43 4.33 -9.96
CA TYR A 72 8.07 4.73 -10.34
C TYR A 72 7.57 5.96 -9.59
N GLY A 73 8.39 6.56 -8.75
CA GLY A 73 8.04 7.74 -7.96
C GLY A 73 7.35 7.41 -6.63
N GLY A 74 7.12 6.14 -6.35
CA GLY A 74 6.53 5.69 -5.09
C GLY A 74 7.48 5.95 -3.91
N THR A 75 6.96 6.53 -2.83
CA THR A 75 7.73 6.70 -1.59
C THR A 75 7.74 5.40 -0.76
N PRO A 76 8.61 5.27 0.25
CA PRO A 76 8.52 4.16 1.18
C PRO A 76 7.12 3.98 1.78
N LEU A 77 6.47 5.07 2.22
CA LEU A 77 5.12 5.02 2.76
C LEU A 77 4.10 4.52 1.72
N TYR A 78 4.20 4.97 0.47
CA TYR A 78 3.40 4.47 -0.64
C TYR A 78 3.56 2.95 -0.82
N SER A 79 4.79 2.45 -0.84
CA SER A 79 5.08 1.02 -1.00
C SER A 79 4.58 0.20 0.20
N GLN A 80 4.81 0.68 1.42
CA GLN A 80 4.37 0.01 2.65
C GLN A 80 2.85 -0.03 2.79
N ALA A 81 2.12 0.93 2.21
CA ALA A 81 0.66 0.93 2.21
C ALA A 81 0.05 -0.31 1.55
N THR A 82 0.79 -1.00 0.68
CA THR A 82 0.37 -2.28 0.06
C THR A 82 0.50 -3.47 1.01
N PHE A 83 1.34 -3.38 2.04
CA PHE A 83 1.68 -4.50 2.91
C PHE A 83 0.92 -4.49 4.24
N GLY A 84 0.81 -3.33 4.90
CA GLY A 84 0.12 -3.22 6.17
C GLY A 84 0.38 -1.91 6.89
N MET A 85 -0.22 -1.75 8.08
CA MET A 85 -0.28 -0.48 8.79
C MET A 85 0.98 -0.16 9.60
N ASP A 86 1.67 -1.17 10.16
CA ASP A 86 2.68 -0.92 11.21
C ASP A 86 3.82 -0.03 10.71
N THR A 87 4.48 -0.42 9.61
CA THR A 87 5.56 0.39 9.03
C THR A 87 5.04 1.71 8.42
N VAL A 88 3.79 1.75 7.92
CA VAL A 88 3.15 3.00 7.44
C VAL A 88 3.05 4.03 8.55
N LYS A 89 2.60 3.60 9.75
CA LYS A 89 2.51 4.47 10.92
C LYS A 89 3.88 5.01 11.31
N LEU A 90 4.88 4.15 11.41
CA LEU A 90 6.25 4.56 11.71
C LEU A 90 6.80 5.56 10.69
N LEU A 91 6.64 5.29 9.39
CA LEU A 91 7.11 6.20 8.33
C LEU A 91 6.41 7.56 8.41
N TYR A 92 5.10 7.59 8.71
CA TYR A 92 4.37 8.84 8.93
C TYR A 92 4.93 9.62 10.12
N GLU A 93 5.20 8.96 11.24
CA GLU A 93 5.79 9.59 12.44
C GLU A 93 7.21 10.15 12.17
N LEU A 94 7.94 9.56 11.23
CA LEU A 94 9.25 10.02 10.78
C LEU A 94 9.19 11.11 9.69
N GLY A 95 8.00 11.58 9.30
CA GLY A 95 7.79 12.63 8.31
C GLY A 95 7.49 12.14 6.89
N GLY A 96 7.07 10.88 6.76
CA GLY A 96 6.59 10.33 5.49
C GLY A 96 5.33 11.04 4.99
N ASP A 97 5.32 11.40 3.70
CA ASP A 97 4.24 12.13 3.06
C ASP A 97 3.12 11.17 2.62
N ILE A 98 1.96 11.29 3.27
CA ILE A 98 0.76 10.48 2.97
C ILE A 98 0.02 10.89 1.70
N GLN A 99 0.37 12.05 1.12
CA GLN A 99 -0.29 12.56 -0.08
C GLN A 99 0.55 12.36 -1.35
N LYS A 100 1.86 12.10 -1.20
CA LYS A 100 2.78 12.06 -2.34
C LYS A 100 2.43 10.92 -3.29
N PRO A 101 2.01 11.23 -4.54
CA PRO A 101 1.67 10.21 -5.51
C PRO A 101 2.91 9.62 -6.18
N ASP A 102 2.73 8.45 -6.78
CA ASP A 102 3.65 7.89 -7.77
C ASP A 102 3.56 8.64 -9.11
N ARG A 103 4.30 8.15 -10.13
CA ARG A 103 4.31 8.73 -11.49
C ARG A 103 2.99 8.57 -12.25
N TYR A 104 2.07 7.78 -11.75
CA TYR A 104 0.73 7.55 -12.33
C TYR A 104 -0.37 8.27 -11.55
N GLY A 105 0.02 9.12 -10.59
CA GLY A 105 -0.92 9.85 -9.75
C GLY A 105 -1.54 9.04 -8.62
N ASN A 106 -1.14 7.79 -8.40
CA ASN A 106 -1.67 6.99 -7.30
C ASN A 106 -1.06 7.43 -5.97
N THR A 107 -1.88 7.79 -5.00
CA THR A 107 -1.46 8.11 -3.63
C THR A 107 -1.33 6.84 -2.78
N PRO A 108 -0.70 6.90 -1.60
CA PRO A 108 -0.71 5.80 -0.63
C PRO A 108 -2.12 5.26 -0.32
N LEU A 109 -3.14 6.14 -0.30
CA LEU A 109 -4.53 5.73 -0.07
C LEU A 109 -5.11 4.91 -1.25
N HIS A 110 -4.73 5.20 -2.50
CA HIS A 110 -5.06 4.34 -3.64
C HIS A 110 -4.49 2.94 -3.44
N MET A 111 -3.22 2.85 -3.05
CA MET A 111 -2.54 1.56 -2.86
C MET A 111 -3.14 0.77 -1.71
N ALA A 112 -3.38 1.40 -0.55
CA ALA A 112 -4.02 0.73 0.57
C ALA A 112 -5.41 0.16 0.19
N ALA A 113 -6.18 0.90 -0.60
CA ALA A 113 -7.49 0.46 -1.08
C ALA A 113 -7.37 -0.70 -2.09
N GLU A 114 -6.54 -0.58 -3.12
CA GLU A 114 -6.35 -1.59 -4.17
C GLU A 114 -5.78 -2.92 -3.64
N TYR A 115 -4.99 -2.86 -2.55
CA TYR A 115 -4.40 -4.05 -1.91
C TYR A 115 -5.23 -4.55 -0.71
N PHE A 116 -6.46 -4.06 -0.54
CA PHE A 116 -7.41 -4.50 0.50
C PHE A 116 -6.81 -4.41 1.91
N ARG A 117 -6.34 -3.20 2.30
CA ARG A 117 -5.74 -2.92 3.61
C ARG A 117 -6.62 -1.98 4.44
N PRO A 118 -7.75 -2.46 5.00
CA PRO A 118 -8.72 -1.58 5.68
C PRO A 118 -8.11 -0.80 6.84
N ASN A 119 -7.24 -1.42 7.65
CA ASN A 119 -6.57 -0.73 8.74
C ASN A 119 -5.67 0.42 8.26
N THR A 120 -4.96 0.21 7.13
CA THR A 120 -4.12 1.25 6.53
C THR A 120 -4.99 2.36 5.92
N VAL A 121 -6.09 2.01 5.26
CA VAL A 121 -7.08 2.97 4.74
C VAL A 121 -7.61 3.85 5.88
N HIS A 122 -8.07 3.24 6.98
CA HIS A 122 -8.56 3.95 8.16
C HIS A 122 -7.50 4.93 8.69
N PHE A 123 -6.28 4.46 8.91
CA PHE A 123 -5.16 5.29 9.39
C PHE A 123 -4.88 6.47 8.47
N LEU A 124 -4.78 6.24 7.15
CA LEU A 124 -4.51 7.31 6.19
C LEU A 124 -5.63 8.36 6.17
N ILE A 125 -6.90 7.94 6.25
CA ILE A 125 -8.06 8.84 6.36
C ILE A 125 -7.97 9.67 7.66
N GLU A 126 -7.70 9.05 8.80
CA GLU A 126 -7.53 9.75 10.09
C GLU A 126 -6.39 10.80 10.04
N LYS A 127 -5.35 10.53 9.25
CA LYS A 127 -4.22 11.47 9.08
C LYS A 127 -4.48 12.50 7.97
N GLY A 128 -5.67 12.54 7.41
CA GLY A 128 -6.10 13.57 6.45
C GLY A 128 -5.70 13.28 5.01
N ALA A 129 -5.55 12.02 4.62
CA ALA A 129 -5.37 11.67 3.21
C ALA A 129 -6.59 12.12 2.38
N ASP A 130 -6.35 12.68 1.19
CA ASP A 130 -7.43 13.11 0.30
C ASP A 130 -8.16 11.89 -0.30
N VAL A 131 -9.37 11.63 0.21
CA VAL A 131 -10.24 10.51 -0.23
C VAL A 131 -10.76 10.69 -1.66
N ASN A 132 -10.65 11.88 -2.23
CA ASN A 132 -11.06 12.23 -3.58
C ASN A 132 -9.89 12.50 -4.54
N ALA A 133 -8.65 12.25 -4.11
CA ALA A 133 -7.47 12.35 -4.97
C ALA A 133 -7.69 11.51 -6.24
N LYS A 134 -7.30 12.05 -7.40
CA LYS A 134 -7.44 11.35 -8.68
C LYS A 134 -6.08 10.99 -9.24
N ASN A 135 -5.92 9.74 -9.62
CA ASN A 135 -4.76 9.32 -10.42
C ASN A 135 -4.90 9.77 -11.89
N ASP A 136 -3.89 9.49 -12.71
CA ASP A 136 -3.85 9.85 -14.14
C ASP A 136 -4.97 9.23 -14.98
N MET A 137 -5.60 8.15 -14.48
CA MET A 137 -6.79 7.55 -15.09
C MET A 137 -8.09 8.20 -14.60
N GLY A 138 -8.01 9.27 -13.79
CA GLY A 138 -9.15 9.94 -13.18
C GLY A 138 -9.84 9.13 -12.06
N ARG A 139 -9.23 8.04 -11.59
CA ARG A 139 -9.79 7.18 -10.54
C ARG A 139 -9.47 7.73 -9.16
N THR A 140 -10.45 7.72 -8.28
CA THR A 140 -10.27 7.94 -6.83
C THR A 140 -9.95 6.61 -6.12
N PRO A 141 -9.47 6.61 -4.86
CA PRO A 141 -9.28 5.38 -4.08
C PRO A 141 -10.52 4.48 -4.05
N LEU A 142 -11.73 5.07 -3.96
CA LEU A 142 -13.00 4.34 -4.04
C LEU A 142 -13.20 3.67 -5.41
N ALA A 143 -12.94 4.39 -6.50
CA ALA A 143 -13.02 3.81 -7.84
C ALA A 143 -11.99 2.68 -8.03
N SER A 144 -10.78 2.87 -7.50
CA SER A 144 -9.69 1.90 -7.59
C SER A 144 -10.04 0.58 -6.90
N VAL A 145 -10.50 0.59 -5.65
CA VAL A 145 -10.86 -0.65 -4.95
C VAL A 145 -12.01 -1.39 -5.64
N LEU A 146 -13.01 -0.67 -6.16
CA LEU A 146 -14.10 -1.29 -6.92
C LEU A 146 -13.60 -1.94 -8.23
N MET A 147 -12.60 -1.36 -8.88
CA MET A 147 -12.02 -1.90 -10.12
C MET A 147 -11.27 -3.22 -9.92
N VAL A 148 -10.60 -3.39 -8.79
CA VAL A 148 -9.80 -4.59 -8.48
C VAL A 148 -10.58 -5.65 -7.71
N CYS A 149 -11.79 -5.34 -7.25
CA CYS A 149 -12.64 -6.26 -6.49
C CYS A 149 -12.89 -7.56 -7.27
N ARG A 150 -12.69 -8.67 -6.57
CA ARG A 150 -13.02 -10.04 -7.01
C ARG A 150 -13.72 -10.76 -5.86
N GLY A 151 -14.44 -11.85 -6.16
CA GLY A 151 -15.31 -12.58 -5.25
C GLY A 151 -14.85 -12.66 -3.79
N ILE A 152 -13.64 -13.17 -3.53
CA ILE A 152 -13.11 -13.33 -2.17
C ILE A 152 -12.80 -12.01 -1.44
N TYR A 153 -12.74 -10.88 -2.15
CA TYR A 153 -12.41 -9.56 -1.58
C TYR A 153 -13.64 -8.65 -1.42
N ILE A 154 -14.86 -9.14 -1.68
CA ILE A 154 -16.08 -8.33 -1.60
C ILE A 154 -16.28 -7.72 -0.21
N ALA A 155 -16.07 -8.52 0.85
CA ALA A 155 -16.22 -8.04 2.23
C ALA A 155 -15.25 -6.90 2.55
N GLN A 156 -13.96 -7.06 2.22
CA GLN A 156 -12.95 -6.03 2.42
C GLN A 156 -13.20 -4.80 1.53
N THR A 157 -13.65 -5.03 0.29
CA THR A 157 -14.04 -3.93 -0.61
C THR A 157 -15.18 -3.11 -0.02
N ALA A 158 -16.20 -3.76 0.54
CA ALA A 158 -17.34 -3.08 1.17
C ALA A 158 -16.92 -2.31 2.42
N GLU A 159 -16.06 -2.89 3.24
CA GLU A 159 -15.50 -2.22 4.42
C GLU A 159 -14.73 -0.95 4.02
N ILE A 160 -13.80 -1.06 3.06
CA ILE A 160 -13.01 0.07 2.56
C ILE A 160 -13.91 1.11 1.90
N ALA A 161 -14.88 0.69 1.09
CA ALA A 161 -15.81 1.61 0.43
C ALA A 161 -16.63 2.40 1.45
N THR A 162 -17.12 1.74 2.51
CA THR A 162 -17.85 2.40 3.61
C THR A 162 -16.96 3.45 4.29
N MET A 163 -15.73 3.09 4.67
CA MET A 163 -14.78 4.04 5.29
C MET A 163 -14.53 5.27 4.40
N LEU A 164 -14.32 5.06 3.11
CA LEU A 164 -14.08 6.14 2.16
C LEU A 164 -15.31 7.04 1.98
N LEU A 165 -16.52 6.44 1.90
CA LEU A 165 -17.78 7.19 1.77
C LEU A 165 -18.08 8.00 3.03
N ASP A 166 -17.90 7.43 4.22
CA ASP A 166 -18.06 8.12 5.50
C ASP A 166 -17.09 9.30 5.65
N ALA A 167 -15.89 9.18 5.04
CA ALA A 167 -14.92 10.26 4.96
C ALA A 167 -15.18 11.26 3.83
N GLY A 168 -16.28 11.14 3.09
CA GLY A 168 -16.69 12.09 2.06
C GLY A 168 -16.22 11.78 0.63
N ALA A 169 -15.90 10.52 0.34
CA ALA A 169 -15.64 10.10 -1.04
C ALA A 169 -16.89 10.25 -1.92
N LYS A 170 -16.70 10.73 -3.14
CA LYS A 170 -17.80 11.01 -4.07
C LYS A 170 -18.17 9.77 -4.88
N LYS A 171 -19.46 9.40 -4.87
CA LYS A 171 -20.02 8.37 -5.76
C LYS A 171 -20.12 8.91 -7.19
N THR A 172 -19.92 8.03 -8.17
CA THR A 172 -20.12 8.35 -9.60
C THR A 172 -21.04 7.31 -10.24
N PRO A 173 -21.75 7.62 -11.35
CA PRO A 173 -22.58 6.64 -12.05
C PRO A 173 -21.83 5.37 -12.48
N ALA A 174 -20.57 5.52 -12.90
CA ALA A 174 -19.73 4.38 -13.28
C ALA A 174 -19.44 3.42 -12.11
N MET A 175 -19.39 3.93 -10.87
CA MET A 175 -19.22 3.09 -9.68
C MET A 175 -20.46 2.22 -9.43
N LYS A 176 -21.69 2.74 -9.67
CA LYS A 176 -22.92 1.98 -9.55
C LYS A 176 -22.92 0.78 -10.51
N GLU A 177 -22.64 1.02 -11.79
CA GLU A 177 -22.52 -0.05 -12.79
C GLU A 177 -21.45 -1.09 -12.38
N LYS A 178 -20.33 -0.63 -11.83
CA LYS A 178 -19.27 -1.54 -11.37
C LYS A 178 -19.73 -2.42 -10.21
N VAL A 179 -20.46 -1.89 -9.22
CA VAL A 179 -21.01 -2.65 -8.10
C VAL A 179 -22.02 -3.69 -8.61
N GLU A 180 -22.91 -3.32 -9.54
CA GLU A 180 -23.84 -4.25 -10.18
C GLU A 180 -23.12 -5.40 -10.88
N ASN A 181 -22.01 -5.12 -11.57
CA ASN A 181 -21.20 -6.15 -12.23
C ASN A 181 -20.47 -7.05 -11.22
N ILE A 182 -19.98 -6.50 -10.09
CA ILE A 182 -19.38 -7.29 -8.99
C ILE A 182 -20.44 -8.28 -8.45
N GLY A 183 -21.68 -7.84 -8.24
CA GLY A 183 -22.75 -8.70 -7.77
C GLY A 183 -23.11 -9.81 -8.76
N LYS A 184 -23.21 -9.50 -10.06
CA LYS A 184 -23.46 -10.51 -11.10
C LYS A 184 -22.34 -11.55 -11.19
N ASP A 185 -21.08 -11.10 -11.13
CA ASP A 185 -19.90 -11.96 -11.15
C ASP A 185 -19.88 -12.89 -9.92
N PHE A 186 -20.23 -12.36 -8.75
CA PHE A 186 -20.30 -13.11 -7.51
C PHE A 186 -21.38 -14.21 -7.59
N GLU A 187 -22.60 -13.88 -8.02
CA GLU A 187 -23.70 -14.84 -8.18
C GLU A 187 -23.36 -15.94 -9.20
N PHE A 188 -22.68 -15.58 -10.30
CA PHE A 188 -22.25 -16.56 -11.30
C PHE A 188 -21.25 -17.58 -10.75
N HIS A 189 -20.37 -17.17 -9.84
CA HIS A 189 -19.34 -18.03 -9.26
C HIS A 189 -19.69 -18.58 -7.86
N ARG A 190 -20.90 -18.28 -7.34
CA ARG A 190 -21.32 -18.55 -5.96
C ARG A 190 -21.11 -20.01 -5.53
N GLU A 191 -21.41 -20.98 -6.39
CA GLU A 191 -21.27 -22.41 -6.08
C GLU A 191 -19.82 -22.86 -5.89
N GLY A 192 -18.85 -22.15 -6.46
CA GLY A 192 -17.42 -22.42 -6.33
C GLY A 192 -16.74 -21.72 -5.17
N ILE A 193 -17.45 -20.88 -4.40
CA ILE A 193 -16.89 -20.12 -3.29
C ILE A 193 -16.96 -20.94 -2.00
N ASN A 194 -15.86 -20.94 -1.23
CA ASN A 194 -15.85 -21.57 0.08
C ASN A 194 -16.95 -20.97 0.96
N PRO A 195 -17.82 -21.81 1.59
CA PRO A 195 -18.92 -21.37 2.45
C PRO A 195 -18.54 -20.37 3.54
N ASP A 196 -17.33 -20.48 4.10
CA ASP A 196 -16.83 -19.59 5.16
C ASP A 196 -16.73 -18.11 4.69
N TYR A 197 -16.66 -17.87 3.37
CA TYR A 197 -16.59 -16.52 2.79
C TYR A 197 -17.94 -16.04 2.25
N LEU A 198 -18.94 -16.92 2.07
CA LEU A 198 -20.20 -16.56 1.44
C LEU A 198 -20.98 -15.52 2.26
N GLU A 199 -21.10 -15.73 3.57
CA GLU A 199 -21.85 -14.82 4.45
C GLU A 199 -21.23 -13.42 4.47
N ALA A 200 -19.91 -13.34 4.59
CA ALA A 200 -19.20 -12.06 4.58
C ALA A 200 -19.30 -11.35 3.23
N ALA A 201 -19.30 -12.10 2.11
CA ALA A 201 -19.46 -11.56 0.78
C ALA A 201 -20.89 -11.06 0.53
N ASP A 202 -21.92 -11.79 0.97
CA ASP A 202 -23.33 -11.37 0.88
C ASP A 202 -23.55 -10.07 1.66
N GLN A 203 -23.10 -9.99 2.90
CA GLN A 203 -23.17 -8.77 3.72
C GLN A 203 -22.38 -7.61 3.09
N GLY A 204 -21.25 -7.91 2.46
CA GLY A 204 -20.44 -6.93 1.73
C GLY A 204 -21.17 -6.37 0.53
N LEU A 205 -21.84 -7.21 -0.27
CA LEU A 205 -22.64 -6.77 -1.43
C LEU A 205 -23.82 -5.89 -1.01
N GLU A 206 -24.53 -6.24 0.06
CA GLU A 206 -25.61 -5.40 0.60
C GLU A 206 -25.11 -3.98 0.92
N LYS A 207 -23.94 -3.87 1.55
CA LYS A 207 -23.33 -2.56 1.85
C LYS A 207 -22.91 -1.80 0.60
N LEU A 208 -22.40 -2.50 -0.43
CA LEU A 208 -22.00 -1.86 -1.68
C LEU A 208 -23.21 -1.34 -2.48
N TYR A 209 -24.36 -2.02 -2.39
CA TYR A 209 -25.62 -1.58 -3.04
C TYR A 209 -26.28 -0.40 -2.33
N ALA A 210 -26.09 -0.24 -1.01
CA ALA A 210 -26.61 0.87 -0.22
C ALA A 210 -25.95 2.22 -0.60
#